data_2a2ab23e3da2fe059de42577fca74b26
#
_entry.id   2a2ab23e3da2fe059de42577fca74b26
#
_cell.length_a   1.000
_cell.length_b   1.000
_cell.length_c   1.000
_cell.angle_alpha   90.00
_cell.angle_beta   90.00
_cell.angle_gamma   90.00
#
_symmetry.space_group_name_H-M   'P 1'
#
loop_
_entity.id
_entity.type
_entity.pdbx_description
1 polymer ?
#
loop_
_entity_poly.entity_id
_entity_poly.type
_entity_poly.pdbx_seq_one_letter_code
_entity_poly.pdbx_strand_id
1 'polypeptide(L)'
;MENTEKKLRKFLDEAFAPYGDFPARVDITKELLVNLQEKYKDCKKQGMSDDEAYKATVDSFGDAAEIMEHMPHSEHAGNDAAESEQNDGQSIRKSLKEAFRLAKKSNSKFSATDLQRADLSDIDLIEADFSFSALKATSFERSNLSRATFRAADLRDATFAGANLTDATFAGSDTQNVRFDGANLTGTKFKATALQGASLEDAILVGTKFSYSDLGGVSFDGQTLTGVVFDKSSLKDATFKKATLHDVSFHHSDVKQAVFDGASMDKVTFALLKAGKASLENVTII
;
A
#
# COMPACT_ATOMS: atom_id res chain seq x y z
N MET A 1 30.75 11.07 -3.00
CA MET A 1 29.37 11.07 -2.49
C MET A 1 29.04 12.27 -1.60
N GLU A 2 29.84 12.60 -0.61
CA GLU A 2 29.60 13.77 0.26
C GLU A 2 29.53 15.12 -0.49
N ASN A 3 30.29 15.27 -1.57
CA ASN A 3 30.30 16.50 -2.38
C ASN A 3 29.01 16.62 -3.24
N THR A 4 28.45 15.51 -3.74
CA THR A 4 27.23 15.51 -4.57
C THR A 4 26.00 15.81 -3.73
N GLU A 5 25.90 15.26 -2.54
CA GLU A 5 24.81 15.57 -1.61
C GLU A 5 24.78 17.07 -1.27
N LYS A 6 25.92 17.65 -0.95
CA LYS A 6 26.05 19.09 -0.70
C LYS A 6 25.60 19.94 -1.91
N LYS A 7 25.98 19.52 -3.13
CA LYS A 7 25.55 20.20 -4.37
C LYS A 7 24.04 20.13 -4.58
N LEU A 8 23.43 18.94 -4.39
CA LEU A 8 21.99 18.75 -4.55
C LEU A 8 21.19 19.48 -3.46
N ARG A 9 21.67 19.49 -2.22
CA ARG A 9 21.07 20.27 -1.12
C ARG A 9 21.10 21.76 -1.45
N LYS A 10 22.27 22.28 -1.85
CA LYS A 10 22.42 23.69 -2.26
C LYS A 10 21.47 24.06 -3.40
N PHE A 11 21.33 23.18 -4.39
CA PHE A 11 20.37 23.37 -5.49
C PHE A 11 18.92 23.49 -4.98
N LEU A 12 18.49 22.61 -4.06
CA LEU A 12 17.15 22.69 -3.48
C LEU A 12 16.96 23.97 -2.65
N ASP A 13 17.96 24.35 -1.85
CA ASP A 13 17.92 25.59 -1.07
C ASP A 13 17.78 26.83 -1.98
N GLU A 14 18.51 26.86 -3.11
CA GLU A 14 18.42 27.91 -4.12
C GLU A 14 17.07 27.90 -4.86
N ALA A 15 16.56 26.73 -5.23
CA ALA A 15 15.28 26.56 -5.90
C ALA A 15 14.09 27.04 -5.04
N PHE A 16 14.14 26.81 -3.73
CA PHE A 16 13.12 27.25 -2.78
C PHE A 16 13.38 28.60 -2.11
N ALA A 17 14.54 29.24 -2.34
CA ALA A 17 14.87 30.54 -1.77
C ALA A 17 13.85 31.65 -2.07
N PRO A 18 13.25 31.75 -3.27
CA PRO A 18 12.25 32.77 -3.60
C PRO A 18 10.95 32.67 -2.78
N TYR A 19 10.68 31.51 -2.19
CA TYR A 19 9.42 31.20 -1.52
C TYR A 19 9.48 31.32 0.01
N GLY A 20 10.64 31.77 0.54
CA GLY A 20 10.84 32.00 1.97
C GLY A 20 10.82 30.75 2.83
N ASP A 21 10.46 30.90 4.10
CA ASP A 21 10.34 29.80 5.05
C ASP A 21 8.86 29.41 5.19
N PHE A 22 8.53 28.15 4.93
CA PHE A 22 7.18 27.62 5.03
C PHE A 22 7.17 26.33 5.85
N PRO A 23 6.08 25.99 6.57
CA PRO A 23 6.07 24.95 7.60
C PRO A 23 6.55 23.57 7.14
N ALA A 24 6.32 23.21 5.87
CA ALA A 24 6.72 21.91 5.30
C ALA A 24 8.08 21.94 4.56
N ARG A 25 8.80 23.10 4.54
CA ARG A 25 10.04 23.27 3.75
C ARG A 25 11.11 22.24 4.09
N VAL A 26 11.33 22.00 5.38
CA VAL A 26 12.38 21.08 5.85
C VAL A 26 12.11 19.65 5.39
N ASP A 27 10.86 19.19 5.53
CA ASP A 27 10.47 17.83 5.19
C ASP A 27 10.48 17.62 3.68
N ILE A 28 9.94 18.57 2.91
CA ILE A 28 9.94 18.54 1.44
C ILE A 28 11.37 18.57 0.90
N THR A 29 12.23 19.45 1.40
CA THR A 29 13.63 19.53 0.95
C THR A 29 14.37 18.23 1.25
N LYS A 30 14.11 17.60 2.39
CA LYS A 30 14.73 16.32 2.78
C LYS A 30 14.31 15.19 1.86
N GLU A 31 13.02 15.11 1.53
CA GLU A 31 12.43 14.09 0.66
C GLU A 31 12.93 14.25 -0.79
N LEU A 32 12.90 15.46 -1.31
CA LEU A 32 13.41 15.78 -2.64
C LEU A 32 14.91 15.51 -2.76
N LEU A 33 15.69 15.75 -1.70
CA LEU A 33 17.11 15.43 -1.67
C LEU A 33 17.36 13.93 -1.84
N VAL A 34 16.58 13.09 -1.18
CA VAL A 34 16.68 11.62 -1.31
C VAL A 34 16.38 11.19 -2.75
N ASN A 35 15.30 11.71 -3.34
CA ASN A 35 14.91 11.40 -4.71
C ASN A 35 15.96 11.82 -5.74
N LEU A 36 16.54 13.02 -5.58
CA LEU A 36 17.61 13.50 -6.45
C LEU A 36 18.90 12.68 -6.29
N GLN A 37 19.22 12.21 -5.08
CA GLN A 37 20.38 11.34 -4.85
C GLN A 37 20.22 9.98 -5.54
N GLU A 38 19.02 9.41 -5.52
CA GLU A 38 18.73 8.15 -6.23
C GLU A 38 18.85 8.33 -7.73
N LYS A 39 18.23 9.37 -8.27
CA LYS A 39 18.32 9.71 -9.70
C LYS A 39 19.78 9.89 -10.14
N TYR A 40 20.57 10.58 -9.36
CA TYR A 40 22.02 10.74 -9.63
C TYR A 40 22.74 9.38 -9.68
N LYS A 41 22.46 8.50 -8.71
CA LYS A 41 23.06 7.15 -8.67
C LYS A 41 22.67 6.33 -9.91
N ASP A 42 21.43 6.45 -10.36
CA ASP A 42 20.96 5.72 -11.55
C ASP A 42 21.60 6.26 -12.83
N CYS A 43 21.77 7.58 -12.97
CA CYS A 43 22.53 8.18 -14.05
C CYS A 43 23.99 7.70 -14.05
N LYS A 44 24.60 7.58 -12.88
CA LYS A 44 25.97 7.03 -12.72
C LYS A 44 26.07 5.56 -13.14
N LYS A 45 25.06 4.73 -12.80
CA LYS A 45 25.00 3.33 -13.25
C LYS A 45 24.88 3.19 -14.77
N GLN A 46 24.29 4.19 -15.42
CA GLN A 46 24.18 4.27 -16.89
C GLN A 46 25.48 4.74 -17.56
N GLY A 47 26.56 4.96 -16.82
CA GLY A 47 27.87 5.33 -17.32
C GLY A 47 28.11 6.82 -17.53
N MET A 48 27.21 7.68 -17.07
CA MET A 48 27.38 9.14 -17.16
C MET A 48 28.54 9.63 -16.28
N SER A 49 29.24 10.67 -16.70
CA SER A 49 30.20 11.40 -15.88
C SER A 49 29.50 12.07 -14.69
N ASP A 50 30.26 12.56 -13.71
CA ASP A 50 29.65 13.22 -12.53
C ASP A 50 28.87 14.49 -12.90
N ASP A 51 29.36 15.27 -13.85
CA ASP A 51 28.71 16.49 -14.29
C ASP A 51 27.47 16.23 -15.16
N GLU A 52 27.52 15.22 -16.02
CA GLU A 52 26.36 14.79 -16.82
C GLU A 52 25.26 14.22 -15.93
N ALA A 53 25.63 13.36 -14.97
CA ALA A 53 24.68 12.78 -14.02
C ALA A 53 24.05 13.86 -13.12
N TYR A 54 24.84 14.83 -12.65
CA TYR A 54 24.32 15.96 -11.87
C TYR A 54 23.35 16.81 -12.70
N LYS A 55 23.72 17.18 -13.93
CA LYS A 55 22.88 17.96 -14.81
C LYS A 55 21.56 17.24 -15.13
N ALA A 56 21.63 15.96 -15.52
CA ALA A 56 20.41 15.16 -15.79
C ALA A 56 19.50 15.02 -14.56
N THR A 57 20.11 14.99 -13.36
CA THR A 57 19.36 14.94 -12.10
C THR A 57 18.63 16.26 -11.83
N VAL A 58 19.31 17.39 -11.96
CA VAL A 58 18.75 18.73 -11.76
C VAL A 58 17.69 19.04 -12.83
N ASP A 59 17.98 18.73 -14.10
CA ASP A 59 17.02 18.92 -15.21
C ASP A 59 15.73 18.07 -15.00
N SER A 60 15.79 16.98 -14.28
CA SER A 60 14.63 16.13 -13.95
C SER A 60 13.78 16.67 -12.79
N PHE A 61 14.27 17.65 -12.05
CA PHE A 61 13.55 18.26 -10.91
C PHE A 61 12.36 19.10 -11.38
N GLY A 62 12.44 19.68 -12.57
CA GLY A 62 11.42 20.62 -13.07
C GLY A 62 11.53 22.01 -12.45
N ASP A 63 10.41 22.73 -12.40
CA ASP A 63 10.34 24.09 -11.85
C ASP A 63 9.82 24.05 -10.41
N ALA A 64 10.59 24.62 -9.47
CA ALA A 64 10.14 24.79 -8.09
C ALA A 64 8.85 25.67 -8.00
N ALA A 65 8.61 26.54 -8.99
CA ALA A 65 7.40 27.33 -9.10
C ALA A 65 6.15 26.44 -9.24
N GLU A 66 6.21 25.37 -10.06
CA GLU A 66 5.10 24.41 -10.20
C GLU A 66 4.79 23.69 -8.88
N ILE A 67 5.81 23.38 -8.09
CA ILE A 67 5.65 22.76 -6.76
C ILE A 67 5.01 23.77 -5.80
N MET A 68 5.44 25.03 -5.83
CA MET A 68 4.99 26.07 -4.91
C MET A 68 3.63 26.68 -5.29
N GLU A 69 3.28 26.74 -6.57
CA GLU A 69 1.98 27.25 -7.04
C GLU A 69 0.80 26.41 -6.52
N HIS A 70 1.10 25.16 -6.16
CA HIS A 70 0.12 24.21 -5.62
C HIS A 70 0.19 24.08 -4.09
N MET A 71 1.04 24.89 -3.41
CA MET A 71 1.08 24.94 -1.95
C MET A 71 0.16 26.02 -1.39
N PRO A 72 -0.56 25.77 -0.30
CA PRO A 72 -1.41 26.78 0.33
C PRO A 72 -0.54 27.89 0.92
N HIS A 73 -0.72 29.10 0.44
CA HIS A 73 -0.15 30.29 1.06
C HIS A 73 -0.88 30.55 2.38
N SER A 74 -0.16 30.45 3.50
CA SER A 74 -0.65 30.93 4.79
C SER A 74 -0.57 32.46 4.80
N GLU A 75 -1.66 33.16 4.48
CA GLU A 75 -1.81 34.55 4.87
C GLU A 75 -2.29 34.62 6.33
N HIS A 76 -1.42 35.19 7.14
CA HIS A 76 -1.63 35.85 8.44
C HIS A 76 -2.45 35.19 9.55
N ALA A 77 -1.74 34.97 10.64
CA ALA A 77 -2.25 34.68 11.98
C ALA A 77 -3.23 35.77 12.48
N GLY A 78 -4.43 35.32 12.85
CA GLY A 78 -5.42 36.10 13.58
C GLY A 78 -6.49 35.15 14.08
N ASN A 79 -6.42 34.82 15.37
CA ASN A 79 -7.43 34.21 16.24
C ASN A 79 -8.64 33.53 15.57
N ASP A 80 -8.60 32.20 15.48
CA ASP A 80 -9.73 31.31 15.79
C ASP A 80 -9.23 29.85 15.79
N ALA A 81 -8.92 29.33 16.97
CA ALA A 81 -8.16 28.08 17.16
C ALA A 81 -9.00 26.79 17.12
N ALA A 82 -10.21 26.81 16.59
CA ALA A 82 -11.07 25.64 16.57
C ALA A 82 -11.57 25.18 15.19
N GLU A 83 -11.44 26.00 14.13
CA GLU A 83 -11.86 25.64 12.77
C GLU A 83 -10.69 25.42 11.79
N SER A 84 -9.43 25.69 12.19
CA SER A 84 -8.25 25.63 11.33
C SER A 84 -7.72 24.20 11.09
N GLU A 85 -7.88 23.28 12.03
CA GLU A 85 -7.34 21.92 11.91
C GLU A 85 -8.01 21.06 10.83
N GLN A 86 -9.28 21.33 10.49
CA GLN A 86 -9.97 20.59 9.41
C GLN A 86 -9.63 21.10 8.00
N ASN A 87 -9.29 22.37 7.87
CA ASN A 87 -9.00 22.99 6.57
C ASN A 87 -7.55 22.75 6.13
N ASP A 88 -6.59 22.79 7.05
CA ASP A 88 -5.18 22.49 6.78
C ASP A 88 -4.97 21.03 6.35
N GLY A 89 -5.68 20.09 6.98
CA GLY A 89 -5.64 18.68 6.59
C GLY A 89 -6.11 18.41 5.16
N GLN A 90 -7.14 19.10 4.67
CA GLN A 90 -7.62 18.95 3.28
C GLN A 90 -6.67 19.56 2.25
N SER A 91 -6.01 20.66 2.58
CA SER A 91 -5.06 21.34 1.71
C SER A 91 -3.76 20.51 1.54
N ILE A 92 -3.20 19.97 2.64
CA ILE A 92 -2.05 19.07 2.61
C ILE A 92 -2.38 17.78 1.84
N ARG A 93 -3.58 17.22 2.04
CA ARG A 93 -4.06 16.04 1.31
C ARG A 93 -4.15 16.27 -0.20
N LYS A 94 -4.62 17.44 -0.63
CA LYS A 94 -4.71 17.81 -2.04
C LYS A 94 -3.32 18.00 -2.67
N SER A 95 -2.39 18.59 -1.95
CA SER A 95 -1.00 18.80 -2.40
C SER A 95 -0.23 17.48 -2.51
N LEU A 96 -0.42 16.56 -1.57
CA LEU A 96 0.14 15.19 -1.64
C LEU A 96 -0.40 14.44 -2.86
N LYS A 97 -1.72 14.46 -3.10
CA LYS A 97 -2.32 13.82 -4.29
C LYS A 97 -1.72 14.36 -5.60
N GLU A 98 -1.53 15.66 -5.70
CA GLU A 98 -0.96 16.28 -6.89
C GLU A 98 0.52 15.93 -7.05
N ALA A 99 1.31 15.95 -5.97
CA ALA A 99 2.70 15.50 -5.97
C ALA A 99 2.82 14.04 -6.43
N PHE A 100 1.93 13.13 -5.96
CA PHE A 100 1.89 11.74 -6.42
C PHE A 100 1.47 11.62 -7.90
N ARG A 101 0.54 12.43 -8.39
CA ARG A 101 0.16 12.46 -9.82
C ARG A 101 1.32 12.90 -10.72
N LEU A 102 2.12 13.86 -10.26
CA LEU A 102 3.32 14.33 -10.97
C LEU A 102 4.47 13.31 -10.90
N ALA A 103 4.66 12.65 -9.76
CA ALA A 103 5.65 11.59 -9.57
C ALA A 103 5.43 10.39 -10.50
N LYS A 104 4.21 10.15 -10.99
CA LYS A 104 3.89 9.09 -11.96
C LYS A 104 4.69 9.16 -13.26
N LYS A 105 5.24 10.32 -13.65
CA LYS A 105 6.11 10.46 -14.84
C LYS A 105 7.50 9.84 -14.66
N SER A 106 7.91 9.40 -13.46
CA SER A 106 9.27 8.96 -13.15
C SER A 106 9.33 7.69 -12.32
N ASN A 107 8.70 6.56 -12.75
CA ASN A 107 8.90 5.22 -12.14
C ASN A 107 8.95 5.29 -10.58
N SER A 108 7.84 5.70 -9.99
CA SER A 108 7.73 6.21 -8.61
C SER A 108 8.10 5.16 -7.57
N LYS A 109 9.29 5.31 -6.97
CA LYS A 109 9.72 4.50 -5.84
C LYS A 109 9.39 5.25 -4.56
N PHE A 110 8.43 4.73 -3.81
CA PHE A 110 8.05 5.22 -2.49
C PHE A 110 8.62 4.33 -1.38
N SER A 111 9.69 3.60 -1.68
CA SER A 111 10.32 2.71 -0.70
C SER A 111 10.96 3.48 0.45
N ALA A 112 10.78 2.96 1.67
CA ALA A 112 11.29 3.55 2.92
C ALA A 112 10.76 4.98 3.20
N THR A 113 9.54 5.32 2.73
CA THR A 113 8.89 6.60 3.00
C THR A 113 7.97 6.53 4.22
N ASP A 114 7.81 7.65 4.91
CA ASP A 114 6.78 7.82 5.93
C ASP A 114 5.57 8.53 5.34
N LEU A 115 4.49 7.77 5.17
CA LEU A 115 3.21 8.22 4.63
C LEU A 115 2.06 7.88 5.59
N GLN A 116 2.36 7.76 6.88
CA GLN A 116 1.36 7.47 7.90
C GLN A 116 0.22 8.49 7.84
N ARG A 117 -1.02 8.01 7.88
CA ARG A 117 -2.24 8.81 7.82
C ARG A 117 -2.39 9.65 6.53
N ALA A 118 -1.56 9.42 5.51
CA ALA A 118 -1.70 10.10 4.23
C ALA A 118 -3.01 9.68 3.53
N ASP A 119 -3.59 10.58 2.75
CA ASP A 119 -4.69 10.28 1.85
C ASP A 119 -4.17 10.11 0.42
N LEU A 120 -4.06 8.86 -0.01
CA LEU A 120 -3.68 8.45 -1.35
C LEU A 120 -4.88 7.83 -2.10
N SER A 121 -6.10 8.22 -1.75
CA SER A 121 -7.32 7.74 -2.40
C SER A 121 -7.49 8.31 -3.81
N ASP A 122 -8.17 7.54 -4.69
CA ASP A 122 -8.47 7.92 -6.07
C ASP A 122 -7.24 8.21 -6.95
N ILE A 123 -6.05 7.64 -6.63
CA ILE A 123 -4.81 7.85 -7.36
C ILE A 123 -4.43 6.61 -8.17
N ASP A 124 -3.77 6.82 -9.30
CA ASP A 124 -3.18 5.75 -10.11
C ASP A 124 -1.72 5.52 -9.67
N LEU A 125 -1.50 4.40 -8.99
CA LEU A 125 -0.25 3.97 -8.39
C LEU A 125 0.18 2.59 -8.94
N ILE A 126 -0.07 2.35 -10.22
CA ILE A 126 0.31 1.11 -10.92
C ILE A 126 1.82 0.88 -10.75
N GLU A 127 2.20 -0.35 -10.34
CA GLU A 127 3.59 -0.76 -10.15
C GLU A 127 4.38 0.07 -9.10
N ALA A 128 3.69 0.84 -8.26
CA ALA A 128 4.35 1.62 -7.22
C ALA A 128 5.07 0.71 -6.21
N ASP A 129 6.25 1.11 -5.79
CA ASP A 129 7.03 0.40 -4.77
C ASP A 129 6.96 1.13 -3.43
N PHE A 130 6.19 0.57 -2.51
CA PHE A 130 6.05 1.01 -1.12
C PHE A 130 6.82 0.10 -0.14
N SER A 131 7.84 -0.60 -0.60
CA SER A 131 8.62 -1.50 0.25
C SER A 131 9.25 -0.76 1.42
N PHE A 132 9.20 -1.35 2.61
CA PHE A 132 9.78 -0.80 3.84
C PHE A 132 9.19 0.54 4.31
N SER A 133 8.04 0.95 3.80
CA SER A 133 7.40 2.22 4.13
C SER A 133 6.52 2.14 5.37
N ALA A 134 6.43 3.24 6.10
CA ALA A 134 5.47 3.43 7.17
C ALA A 134 4.16 3.96 6.58
N LEU A 135 3.13 3.10 6.51
CA LEU A 135 1.85 3.35 5.87
C LEU A 135 0.68 3.18 6.84
N LYS A 136 0.96 3.25 8.15
CA LYS A 136 -0.07 3.09 9.17
C LYS A 136 -1.19 4.10 8.98
N ALA A 137 -2.44 3.61 8.96
CA ALA A 137 -3.65 4.42 8.78
C ALA A 137 -3.68 5.24 7.47
N THR A 138 -2.88 4.87 6.46
CA THR A 138 -2.91 5.48 5.12
C THR A 138 -4.19 5.08 4.38
N SER A 139 -4.81 6.02 3.66
CA SER A 139 -5.93 5.74 2.78
C SER A 139 -5.46 5.53 1.34
N PHE A 140 -5.79 4.36 0.77
CA PHE A 140 -5.65 4.02 -0.64
C PHE A 140 -7.03 3.73 -1.27
N GLU A 141 -8.08 4.30 -0.72
CA GLU A 141 -9.43 4.02 -1.18
C GLU A 141 -9.60 4.32 -2.67
N ARG A 142 -10.19 3.38 -3.42
CA ARG A 142 -10.46 3.48 -4.86
C ARG A 142 -9.25 3.76 -5.74
N SER A 143 -8.02 3.60 -5.21
CA SER A 143 -6.79 3.79 -5.97
C SER A 143 -6.48 2.59 -6.85
N ASN A 144 -5.77 2.81 -7.94
CA ASN A 144 -5.27 1.76 -8.81
C ASN A 144 -3.84 1.39 -8.39
N LEU A 145 -3.70 0.30 -7.67
CA LEU A 145 -2.47 -0.26 -7.12
C LEU A 145 -2.09 -1.58 -7.80
N SER A 146 -2.57 -1.80 -9.04
CA SER A 146 -2.24 -3.02 -9.75
C SER A 146 -0.72 -3.19 -9.87
N ARG A 147 -0.24 -4.39 -9.54
CA ARG A 147 1.19 -4.76 -9.50
C ARG A 147 2.05 -3.95 -8.51
N ALA A 148 1.45 -3.20 -7.60
CA ALA A 148 2.19 -2.48 -6.55
C ALA A 148 2.85 -3.45 -5.56
N THR A 149 3.93 -3.00 -4.94
CA THR A 149 4.70 -3.78 -3.95
C THR A 149 4.68 -3.09 -2.60
N PHE A 150 4.28 -3.86 -1.56
CA PHE A 150 4.24 -3.43 -0.15
C PHE A 150 5.14 -4.31 0.73
N ARG A 151 6.30 -4.70 0.25
CA ARG A 151 7.19 -5.61 0.97
C ARG A 151 7.68 -4.99 2.28
N ALA A 152 7.51 -5.71 3.39
CA ALA A 152 7.94 -5.28 4.73
C ALA A 152 7.43 -3.87 5.12
N ALA A 153 6.26 -3.47 4.59
CA ALA A 153 5.60 -2.21 4.93
C ALA A 153 4.76 -2.37 6.22
N ASP A 154 4.67 -1.31 7.00
CA ASP A 154 3.73 -1.20 8.11
C ASP A 154 2.42 -0.59 7.60
N LEU A 155 1.41 -1.44 7.41
CA LEU A 155 0.10 -1.09 6.85
C LEU A 155 -1.02 -1.14 7.89
N ARG A 156 -0.69 -1.26 9.17
CA ARG A 156 -1.70 -1.36 10.22
C ARG A 156 -2.74 -0.26 10.11
N ASP A 157 -3.99 -0.64 10.24
CA ASP A 157 -5.14 0.28 10.18
C ASP A 157 -5.30 1.02 8.83
N ALA A 158 -4.55 0.66 7.77
CA ALA A 158 -4.70 1.26 6.45
C ALA A 158 -6.02 0.82 5.77
N THR A 159 -6.51 1.61 4.80
CA THR A 159 -7.70 1.26 4.03
C THR A 159 -7.40 1.17 2.54
N PHE A 160 -7.83 0.08 1.91
CA PHE A 160 -7.82 -0.18 0.47
C PHE A 160 -9.23 -0.39 -0.06
N ALA A 161 -10.23 0.18 0.61
CA ALA A 161 -11.62 -0.03 0.23
C ALA A 161 -11.87 0.38 -1.24
N GLY A 162 -12.41 -0.56 -2.04
CA GLY A 162 -12.65 -0.37 -3.46
C GLY A 162 -11.40 -0.21 -4.33
N ALA A 163 -10.18 -0.41 -3.81
CA ALA A 163 -8.94 -0.29 -4.58
C ALA A 163 -8.75 -1.46 -5.57
N ASN A 164 -8.04 -1.20 -6.66
CA ASN A 164 -7.58 -2.24 -7.56
C ASN A 164 -6.16 -2.69 -7.17
N LEU A 165 -6.05 -3.88 -6.58
CA LEU A 165 -4.81 -4.50 -6.12
C LEU A 165 -4.42 -5.72 -6.98
N THR A 166 -4.94 -5.82 -8.22
CA THR A 166 -4.63 -6.95 -9.11
C THR A 166 -3.12 -7.17 -9.20
N ASP A 167 -2.68 -8.41 -8.92
CA ASP A 167 -1.28 -8.85 -8.92
C ASP A 167 -0.36 -8.10 -7.93
N ALA A 168 -0.88 -7.32 -7.00
CA ALA A 168 -0.08 -6.65 -5.98
C ALA A 168 0.60 -7.66 -5.03
N THR A 169 1.66 -7.22 -4.33
CA THR A 169 2.44 -8.08 -3.43
C THR A 169 2.58 -7.46 -2.04
N PHE A 170 2.15 -8.22 -1.02
CA PHE A 170 2.31 -7.91 0.40
C PHE A 170 3.20 -8.98 1.05
N ALA A 171 4.51 -8.86 0.94
CA ALA A 171 5.43 -9.85 1.47
C ALA A 171 6.08 -9.38 2.78
N GLY A 172 5.80 -10.07 3.87
CA GLY A 172 6.33 -9.72 5.20
C GLY A 172 5.77 -8.40 5.75
N SER A 173 4.63 -7.94 5.25
CA SER A 173 3.97 -6.72 5.70
C SER A 173 3.13 -6.97 6.94
N ASP A 174 2.97 -5.96 7.77
CA ASP A 174 1.99 -5.94 8.84
C ASP A 174 0.70 -5.29 8.34
N THR A 175 -0.34 -6.11 8.16
CA THR A 175 -1.66 -5.69 7.65
C THR A 175 -2.77 -5.93 8.68
N GLN A 176 -2.45 -5.83 9.98
CA GLN A 176 -3.44 -5.91 11.04
C GLN A 176 -4.49 -4.80 10.90
N ASN A 177 -5.76 -5.15 11.04
CA ASN A 177 -6.91 -4.25 10.92
C ASN A 177 -7.01 -3.52 9.56
N VAL A 178 -6.34 -3.96 8.51
CA VAL A 178 -6.47 -3.37 7.17
C VAL A 178 -7.87 -3.62 6.61
N ARG A 179 -8.43 -2.65 5.91
CA ARG A 179 -9.70 -2.77 5.23
C ARG A 179 -9.49 -2.96 3.72
N PHE A 180 -9.90 -4.13 3.21
CA PHE A 180 -9.94 -4.46 1.78
C PHE A 180 -11.37 -4.53 1.24
N ASP A 181 -12.33 -3.89 1.91
CA ASP A 181 -13.74 -3.98 1.58
C ASP A 181 -14.00 -3.56 0.12
N GLY A 182 -14.63 -4.42 -0.67
CA GLY A 182 -14.86 -4.18 -2.10
C GLY A 182 -13.62 -4.08 -2.98
N ALA A 183 -12.42 -4.34 -2.46
CA ALA A 183 -11.18 -4.29 -3.23
C ALA A 183 -11.08 -5.44 -4.25
N ASN A 184 -10.45 -5.19 -5.39
CA ASN A 184 -10.07 -6.24 -6.33
C ASN A 184 -8.68 -6.78 -5.97
N LEU A 185 -8.66 -7.97 -5.36
CA LEU A 185 -7.46 -8.70 -4.94
C LEU A 185 -7.09 -9.83 -5.92
N THR A 186 -7.58 -9.81 -7.16
CA THR A 186 -7.28 -10.85 -8.16
C THR A 186 -5.78 -11.04 -8.30
N GLY A 187 -5.30 -12.26 -8.08
CA GLY A 187 -3.87 -12.61 -8.19
C GLY A 187 -2.96 -12.00 -7.12
N THR A 188 -3.48 -11.23 -6.19
CA THR A 188 -2.70 -10.59 -5.10
C THR A 188 -1.99 -11.64 -4.26
N LYS A 189 -0.77 -11.32 -3.82
CA LYS A 189 0.10 -12.23 -3.07
C LYS A 189 0.38 -11.69 -1.66
N PHE A 190 -0.20 -12.35 -0.66
CA PHE A 190 0.12 -12.18 0.74
C PHE A 190 1.06 -13.29 1.17
N LYS A 191 2.32 -13.00 1.41
CA LYS A 191 3.31 -13.99 1.84
C LYS A 191 3.92 -13.59 3.18
N ALA A 192 3.80 -14.44 4.17
CA ALA A 192 4.28 -14.18 5.54
C ALA A 192 3.72 -12.85 6.08
N THR A 193 2.41 -12.65 5.97
CA THR A 193 1.70 -11.42 6.27
C THR A 193 0.75 -11.65 7.46
N ALA A 194 0.68 -10.70 8.38
CA ALA A 194 -0.27 -10.72 9.49
C ALA A 194 -1.56 -10.02 9.07
N LEU A 195 -2.70 -10.75 9.03
CA LEU A 195 -4.00 -10.27 8.56
C LEU A 195 -5.06 -10.26 9.67
N GLN A 196 -4.66 -10.43 10.93
CA GLN A 196 -5.62 -10.42 12.04
C GLN A 196 -6.42 -9.11 12.06
N GLY A 197 -7.74 -9.22 12.20
CA GLY A 197 -8.65 -8.08 12.18
C GLY A 197 -8.84 -7.43 10.80
N ALA A 198 -8.22 -7.95 9.73
CA ALA A 198 -8.45 -7.44 8.39
C ALA A 198 -9.90 -7.71 7.94
N SER A 199 -10.51 -6.74 7.25
CA SER A 199 -11.80 -6.88 6.59
C SER A 199 -11.62 -7.15 5.10
N LEU A 200 -12.38 -8.12 4.58
CA LEU A 200 -12.39 -8.55 3.18
C LEU A 200 -13.84 -8.56 2.64
N GLU A 201 -14.75 -7.81 3.26
CA GLU A 201 -16.15 -7.76 2.86
C GLU A 201 -16.28 -7.35 1.38
N ASP A 202 -17.03 -8.12 0.60
CA ASP A 202 -17.24 -7.91 -0.84
C ASP A 202 -15.95 -7.82 -1.70
N ALA A 203 -14.79 -8.23 -1.17
CA ALA A 203 -13.54 -8.26 -1.94
C ALA A 203 -13.55 -9.34 -3.02
N ILE A 204 -12.95 -9.06 -4.17
CA ILE A 204 -12.76 -10.04 -5.26
C ILE A 204 -11.45 -10.79 -5.02
N LEU A 205 -11.52 -12.10 -4.73
CA LEU A 205 -10.40 -12.93 -4.28
C LEU A 205 -9.91 -13.95 -5.32
N VAL A 206 -10.20 -13.77 -6.60
CA VAL A 206 -9.85 -14.74 -7.65
C VAL A 206 -8.34 -14.95 -7.71
N GLY A 207 -7.87 -16.18 -7.48
CA GLY A 207 -6.45 -16.53 -7.52
C GLY A 207 -5.57 -15.85 -6.46
N THR A 208 -6.16 -15.22 -5.44
CA THR A 208 -5.43 -14.60 -4.33
C THR A 208 -4.64 -15.65 -3.55
N LYS A 209 -3.41 -15.31 -3.14
CA LYS A 209 -2.51 -16.24 -2.43
C LYS A 209 -2.18 -15.72 -1.05
N PHE A 210 -2.58 -16.47 -0.03
CA PHE A 210 -2.27 -16.23 1.39
C PHE A 210 -1.29 -17.29 1.90
N SER A 211 -0.05 -17.27 1.42
CA SER A 211 0.90 -18.32 1.79
C SER A 211 1.75 -17.92 2.99
N TYR A 212 1.90 -18.82 3.96
CA TYR A 212 2.64 -18.58 5.22
C TYR A 212 2.08 -17.40 6.03
N SER A 213 0.82 -17.03 5.86
CA SER A 213 0.19 -15.86 6.46
C SER A 213 -0.67 -16.24 7.67
N ASP A 214 -0.91 -15.27 8.54
CA ASP A 214 -1.81 -15.46 9.67
C ASP A 214 -3.14 -14.74 9.41
N LEU A 215 -4.18 -15.54 9.22
CA LEU A 215 -5.56 -15.10 8.96
C LEU A 215 -6.49 -15.45 10.14
N GLY A 216 -5.91 -15.54 11.34
CA GLY A 216 -6.70 -15.86 12.53
C GLY A 216 -7.88 -14.92 12.71
N GLY A 217 -9.10 -15.48 12.80
CA GLY A 217 -10.35 -14.73 12.99
C GLY A 217 -10.85 -13.92 11.77
N VAL A 218 -10.19 -14.02 10.61
CA VAL A 218 -10.66 -13.34 9.38
C VAL A 218 -11.94 -14.00 8.87
N SER A 219 -12.89 -13.17 8.39
CA SER A 219 -14.16 -13.63 7.80
C SER A 219 -14.10 -13.66 6.27
N PHE A 220 -14.51 -14.82 5.73
CA PHE A 220 -14.78 -15.06 4.31
C PHE A 220 -16.25 -15.49 4.11
N ASP A 221 -17.13 -15.11 5.03
CA ASP A 221 -18.52 -15.55 5.04
C ASP A 221 -19.26 -15.08 3.79
N GLY A 222 -20.00 -16.00 3.16
CA GLY A 222 -20.79 -15.74 1.96
C GLY A 222 -20.01 -15.49 0.68
N GLN A 223 -18.69 -15.49 0.72
CA GLN A 223 -17.84 -15.18 -0.44
C GLN A 223 -17.73 -16.36 -1.42
N THR A 224 -17.47 -16.02 -2.68
CA THR A 224 -17.07 -17.01 -3.70
C THR A 224 -15.54 -16.94 -3.87
N LEU A 225 -14.86 -18.01 -3.45
CA LEU A 225 -13.42 -18.15 -3.52
C LEU A 225 -13.09 -19.05 -4.72
N THR A 226 -12.39 -18.49 -5.73
CA THR A 226 -11.97 -19.25 -6.92
C THR A 226 -10.47 -19.22 -7.06
N GLY A 227 -9.82 -20.39 -7.03
CA GLY A 227 -8.38 -20.55 -7.15
C GLY A 227 -7.59 -19.92 -6.02
N VAL A 228 -8.21 -19.65 -4.86
CA VAL A 228 -7.55 -19.04 -3.70
C VAL A 228 -6.62 -20.06 -3.04
N VAL A 229 -5.44 -19.60 -2.60
CA VAL A 229 -4.41 -20.46 -2.00
C VAL A 229 -4.14 -19.99 -0.56
N PHE A 230 -4.41 -20.86 0.41
CA PHE A 230 -4.12 -20.63 1.83
C PHE A 230 -2.92 -21.45 2.35
N ASP A 231 -2.08 -21.95 1.47
CA ASP A 231 -1.04 -22.92 1.80
C ASP A 231 -0.11 -22.46 2.95
N LYS A 232 0.08 -23.35 3.91
CA LYS A 232 0.96 -23.15 5.09
C LYS A 232 0.58 -21.95 5.95
N SER A 233 -0.69 -21.56 5.93
CA SER A 233 -1.23 -20.43 6.68
C SER A 233 -1.99 -20.87 7.92
N SER A 234 -2.08 -19.97 8.90
CA SER A 234 -2.96 -20.12 10.05
C SER A 234 -4.34 -19.57 9.72
N LEU A 235 -5.37 -20.40 9.86
CA LEU A 235 -6.78 -20.05 9.69
C LEU A 235 -7.57 -20.28 10.99
N LYS A 236 -6.85 -20.26 12.11
CA LYS A 236 -7.47 -20.48 13.42
C LYS A 236 -8.61 -19.47 13.64
N ASP A 237 -9.79 -19.95 14.00
CA ASP A 237 -10.98 -19.13 14.22
C ASP A 237 -11.47 -18.35 12.99
N ALA A 238 -10.89 -18.55 11.79
CA ALA A 238 -11.39 -17.94 10.55
C ALA A 238 -12.76 -18.53 10.18
N THR A 239 -13.61 -17.72 9.52
CA THR A 239 -14.97 -18.15 9.15
C THR A 239 -15.18 -18.11 7.64
N PHE A 240 -15.85 -19.15 7.13
CA PHE A 240 -16.22 -19.36 5.72
C PHE A 240 -17.69 -19.79 5.61
N LYS A 241 -18.55 -19.26 6.50
CA LYS A 241 -19.96 -19.65 6.55
C LYS A 241 -20.64 -19.30 5.24
N LYS A 242 -21.34 -20.28 4.65
CA LYS A 242 -22.05 -20.12 3.36
C LYS A 242 -21.14 -19.69 2.20
N ALA A 243 -19.82 -19.79 2.34
CA ALA A 243 -18.90 -19.51 1.24
C ALA A 243 -18.96 -20.61 0.17
N THR A 244 -18.65 -20.25 -1.08
CA THR A 244 -18.51 -21.20 -2.18
C THR A 244 -17.04 -21.31 -2.55
N LEU A 245 -16.48 -22.54 -2.47
CA LEU A 245 -15.07 -22.82 -2.68
C LEU A 245 -14.88 -23.59 -4.00
N HIS A 246 -14.22 -22.94 -4.98
CA HIS A 246 -13.84 -23.55 -6.25
C HIS A 246 -12.32 -23.55 -6.39
N ASP A 247 -11.71 -24.73 -6.53
CA ASP A 247 -10.25 -24.89 -6.69
C ASP A 247 -9.43 -24.21 -5.59
N VAL A 248 -9.92 -24.24 -4.33
CA VAL A 248 -9.26 -23.61 -3.18
C VAL A 248 -8.26 -24.57 -2.54
N SER A 249 -7.04 -24.10 -2.30
CA SER A 249 -5.99 -24.89 -1.66
C SER A 249 -5.81 -24.53 -0.18
N PHE A 250 -5.81 -25.55 0.69
CA PHE A 250 -5.50 -25.44 2.12
C PHE A 250 -4.29 -26.33 2.50
N HIS A 251 -3.33 -26.50 1.57
CA HIS A 251 -2.23 -27.45 1.77
C HIS A 251 -1.33 -27.05 2.94
N HIS A 252 -1.19 -27.95 3.92
CA HIS A 252 -0.43 -27.70 5.17
C HIS A 252 -0.91 -26.51 6.01
N SER A 253 -2.15 -26.07 5.86
CA SER A 253 -2.71 -24.97 6.64
C SER A 253 -3.26 -25.47 7.99
N ASP A 254 -3.17 -24.62 9.00
CA ASP A 254 -3.85 -24.87 10.27
C ASP A 254 -5.31 -24.35 10.17
N VAL A 255 -6.24 -25.28 9.95
CA VAL A 255 -7.69 -25.01 9.86
C VAL A 255 -8.43 -25.38 11.15
N LYS A 256 -7.70 -25.63 12.22
CA LYS A 256 -8.28 -25.97 13.51
C LYS A 256 -9.16 -24.81 14.00
N GLN A 257 -10.40 -25.11 14.39
CA GLN A 257 -11.42 -24.14 14.81
C GLN A 257 -11.90 -23.21 13.67
N ALA A 258 -11.44 -23.38 12.43
CA ALA A 258 -12.06 -22.69 11.30
C ALA A 258 -13.49 -23.21 11.07
N VAL A 259 -14.42 -22.31 10.68
CA VAL A 259 -15.85 -22.61 10.57
C VAL A 259 -16.28 -22.52 9.12
N PHE A 260 -16.75 -23.66 8.55
CA PHE A 260 -17.24 -23.74 7.16
C PHE A 260 -18.73 -24.08 7.09
N ASP A 261 -19.51 -23.73 8.10
CA ASP A 261 -20.89 -24.14 8.21
C ASP A 261 -21.75 -23.59 7.06
N GLY A 262 -22.47 -24.48 6.36
CA GLY A 262 -23.27 -24.15 5.19
C GLY A 262 -22.47 -23.82 3.93
N ALA A 263 -21.14 -23.98 3.92
CA ALA A 263 -20.31 -23.74 2.74
C ALA A 263 -20.54 -24.81 1.64
N SER A 264 -20.19 -24.46 0.40
CA SER A 264 -20.18 -25.38 -0.74
C SER A 264 -18.75 -25.63 -1.21
N MET A 265 -18.36 -26.91 -1.41
CA MET A 265 -16.98 -27.27 -1.78
C MET A 265 -16.92 -28.65 -2.45
N ASP A 266 -15.81 -28.96 -3.11
CA ASP A 266 -15.56 -30.29 -3.66
C ASP A 266 -15.26 -31.34 -2.56
N LYS A 267 -15.33 -32.64 -2.93
CA LYS A 267 -15.10 -33.76 -2.00
C LYS A 267 -13.71 -33.81 -1.42
N VAL A 268 -12.69 -33.39 -2.18
CA VAL A 268 -11.28 -33.44 -1.74
C VAL A 268 -11.05 -32.39 -0.68
N THR A 269 -11.49 -31.14 -0.92
CA THR A 269 -11.48 -30.04 0.05
C THR A 269 -12.20 -30.42 1.34
N PHE A 270 -13.41 -31.01 1.24
CA PHE A 270 -14.15 -31.47 2.41
C PHE A 270 -13.36 -32.51 3.24
N ALA A 271 -12.77 -33.51 2.58
CA ALA A 271 -12.00 -34.55 3.27
C ALA A 271 -10.77 -33.97 3.98
N LEU A 272 -10.08 -33.03 3.35
CA LEU A 272 -8.91 -32.33 3.90
C LEU A 272 -9.31 -31.50 5.14
N LEU A 273 -10.35 -30.68 5.04
CA LEU A 273 -10.81 -29.83 6.13
C LEU A 273 -11.32 -30.67 7.32
N LYS A 274 -12.00 -31.79 7.06
CA LYS A 274 -12.44 -32.74 8.08
C LYS A 274 -11.24 -33.36 8.84
N ALA A 275 -10.21 -33.75 8.12
CA ALA A 275 -8.98 -34.25 8.72
C ALA A 275 -8.28 -33.19 9.58
N GLY A 276 -8.34 -31.90 9.18
CA GLY A 276 -7.82 -30.74 9.90
C GLY A 276 -8.69 -30.31 11.09
N LYS A 277 -9.81 -30.98 11.37
CA LYS A 277 -10.75 -30.68 12.48
C LYS A 277 -11.44 -29.29 12.37
N ALA A 278 -11.72 -28.84 11.15
CA ALA A 278 -12.58 -27.70 10.92
C ALA A 278 -14.06 -28.04 11.28
N SER A 279 -14.87 -27.00 11.57
CA SER A 279 -16.32 -27.16 11.68
C SER A 279 -16.94 -27.20 10.27
N LEU A 280 -17.78 -28.21 10.01
CA LEU A 280 -18.30 -28.53 8.66
C LEU A 280 -19.80 -28.87 8.72
N GLU A 281 -20.57 -28.07 9.48
CA GLU A 281 -22.01 -28.28 9.59
C GLU A 281 -22.74 -27.86 8.30
N ASN A 282 -23.68 -28.68 7.83
CA ASN A 282 -24.53 -28.38 6.66
C ASN A 282 -23.74 -28.02 5.36
N VAL A 283 -22.53 -28.57 5.18
CA VAL A 283 -21.73 -28.38 3.97
C VAL A 283 -22.40 -29.06 2.78
N THR A 284 -22.43 -28.38 1.63
CA THR A 284 -22.87 -28.91 0.34
C THR A 284 -21.66 -29.34 -0.49
N ILE A 285 -21.70 -30.58 -0.99
CA ILE A 285 -20.65 -31.07 -1.92
C ILE A 285 -21.09 -30.74 -3.37
N ILE A 286 -20.23 -30.06 -4.10
CA ILE A 286 -20.42 -29.62 -5.49
C ILE A 286 -19.40 -30.27 -6.42
#